data_85880833ac664390c73b679cc9783843
#
_entry.id   85880833ac664390c73b679cc9783843
#
_cell.length_a   1.000
_cell.length_b   1.000
_cell.length_c   1.000
_cell.angle_alpha   90.00
_cell.angle_beta   90.00
_cell.angle_gamma   90.00
#
_symmetry.space_group_name_H-M   'P 1'
#
loop_
_entity.id
_entity.type
_entity.pdbx_description
1 polymer ?
#
loop_
_entity_poly.entity_id
_entity_poly.type
_entity_poly.pdbx_seq_one_letter_code
_entity_poly.pdbx_strand_id
1 'polypeptide(L)'
;MKKYFVTLSLLPVLLAAFASTRTKAEDVVRDDGDSNAPITFLTLVWDRNPEPDIAGYKVYYGRVSGDYTQLVTVANPRARIGVTGSKTIYFAVTAYNTDGVESDLSEEVHWP
;
A
#
# COMPACT_ATOMS: atom_id res chain seq x y z
N MET A 1 -1.99 26.70 2.03
CA MET A 1 -1.58 25.30 1.82
C MET A 1 -2.74 24.39 2.15
N LYS A 2 -3.18 23.62 1.16
CA LYS A 2 -4.22 22.62 1.39
C LYS A 2 -3.58 21.41 2.04
N LYS A 3 -4.13 20.99 3.20
CA LYS A 3 -3.80 19.70 3.77
C LYS A 3 -4.80 18.68 3.26
N TYR A 4 -4.29 17.63 2.69
CA TYR A 4 -5.10 16.50 2.26
C TYR A 4 -5.09 15.44 3.35
N PHE A 5 -6.23 14.80 3.57
CA PHE A 5 -6.33 13.68 4.49
C PHE A 5 -6.68 12.43 3.69
N VAL A 6 -5.86 11.42 3.80
CA VAL A 6 -6.18 10.10 3.28
C VAL A 6 -6.59 9.26 4.48
N THR A 7 -7.83 8.81 4.47
CA THR A 7 -8.31 7.86 5.46
C THR A 7 -8.34 6.48 4.83
N LEU A 8 -7.54 5.57 5.33
CA LEU A 8 -7.68 4.18 4.95
C LEU A 8 -9.00 3.68 5.52
N SER A 9 -9.86 3.19 4.64
CA SER A 9 -11.12 2.62 5.05
C SER A 9 -10.87 1.41 5.93
N LEU A 10 -11.36 1.44 7.16
CA LEU A 10 -11.33 0.31 8.09
C LEU A 10 -12.42 -0.72 7.77
N LEU A 11 -13.29 -0.43 6.83
CA LEU A 11 -14.13 -1.47 6.27
C LEU A 11 -13.22 -2.57 5.76
N PRO A 12 -13.61 -3.82 5.96
CA PRO A 12 -12.72 -4.91 5.67
C PRO A 12 -12.16 -4.66 4.30
N VAL A 13 -10.98 -4.13 4.33
CA VAL A 13 -10.10 -4.24 3.21
C VAL A 13 -10.24 -5.68 2.86
N LEU A 14 -11.00 -5.97 1.82
CA LEU A 14 -11.03 -7.30 1.29
C LEU A 14 -9.61 -7.58 0.88
N LEU A 15 -8.84 -7.96 1.87
CA LEU A 15 -7.55 -8.58 1.66
C LEU A 15 -7.87 -9.92 1.01
N ALA A 16 -8.17 -9.86 -0.28
CA ALA A 16 -8.27 -11.06 -1.07
C ALA A 16 -6.86 -11.61 -1.20
N ALA A 17 -6.49 -12.41 -0.24
CA ALA A 17 -5.21 -13.10 -0.26
C ALA A 17 -5.32 -14.25 -1.26
N PHE A 18 -4.81 -14.04 -2.45
CA PHE A 18 -4.63 -15.12 -3.41
C PHE A 18 -3.18 -15.58 -3.34
N ALA A 19 -2.96 -16.82 -2.92
CA ALA A 19 -1.68 -17.44 -3.09
C ALA A 19 -1.47 -17.68 -4.59
N SER A 20 -0.55 -16.95 -5.18
CA SER A 20 -0.16 -17.13 -6.58
C SER A 20 1.30 -17.52 -6.62
N THR A 21 1.59 -18.60 -7.34
CA THR A 21 2.97 -19.08 -7.53
C THR A 21 3.65 -18.44 -8.72
N ARG A 22 2.95 -17.59 -9.46
CA ARG A 22 3.53 -16.90 -10.63
C ARG A 22 3.37 -15.42 -10.49
N THR A 23 4.49 -14.73 -10.41
CA THR A 23 4.47 -13.28 -10.34
C THR A 23 5.64 -12.66 -11.04
N LYS A 24 5.34 -11.64 -11.83
CA LYS A 24 6.32 -10.60 -12.06
C LYS A 24 6.49 -9.85 -10.74
N ALA A 25 7.72 -9.82 -10.27
CA ALA A 25 8.06 -9.35 -8.95
C ALA A 25 8.23 -7.83 -8.87
N GLU A 26 7.39 -7.04 -9.54
CA GLU A 26 7.56 -5.59 -9.54
C GLU A 26 7.24 -4.96 -8.19
N ASP A 27 6.26 -5.51 -7.46
CA ASP A 27 5.82 -4.99 -6.16
C ASP A 27 5.82 -6.07 -5.10
N VAL A 28 6.85 -6.92 -5.08
CA VAL A 28 6.95 -8.02 -4.13
C VAL A 28 7.92 -7.68 -3.02
N VAL A 29 7.45 -7.77 -1.78
CA VAL A 29 8.29 -7.65 -0.59
C VAL A 29 8.83 -9.02 -0.25
N ARG A 30 10.14 -9.18 -0.35
CA ARG A 30 10.85 -10.41 -0.01
C ARG A 30 11.86 -10.11 1.09
N ASP A 31 11.65 -10.69 2.24
CA ASP A 31 12.52 -10.47 3.40
C ASP A 31 13.17 -11.74 3.94
N ASP A 32 12.77 -12.90 3.44
CA ASP A 32 13.28 -14.19 3.89
C ASP A 32 14.39 -14.75 3.00
N GLY A 33 14.65 -14.11 1.87
CA GLY A 33 15.66 -14.56 0.92
C GLY A 33 15.32 -15.83 0.14
N ASP A 34 14.13 -16.38 0.35
CA ASP A 34 13.67 -17.58 -0.33
C ASP A 34 12.90 -17.20 -1.60
N SER A 35 13.52 -17.35 -2.76
CA SER A 35 12.90 -17.06 -4.05
C SER A 35 11.75 -18.01 -4.41
N ASN A 36 11.61 -19.12 -3.70
CA ASN A 36 10.55 -20.11 -3.90
C ASN A 36 9.39 -19.95 -2.91
N ALA A 37 9.48 -19.00 -2.00
CA ALA A 37 8.40 -18.75 -1.05
C ALA A 37 7.11 -18.36 -1.79
N PRO A 38 5.94 -18.89 -1.37
CA PRO A 38 4.66 -18.48 -1.95
C PRO A 38 4.46 -16.98 -1.82
N ILE A 39 3.89 -16.37 -2.86
CA ILE A 39 3.55 -14.96 -2.86
C ILE A 39 2.06 -14.82 -2.60
N THR A 40 1.72 -14.04 -1.58
CA THR A 40 0.35 -13.66 -1.29
C THR A 40 0.13 -12.24 -1.82
N PHE A 41 -0.91 -12.05 -2.61
CA PHE A 41 -1.28 -10.72 -3.08
C PHE A 41 -2.30 -10.09 -2.15
N LEU A 42 -1.97 -8.89 -1.69
CA LEU A 42 -2.86 -8.07 -0.87
C LEU A 42 -3.40 -6.95 -1.74
N THR A 43 -4.70 -6.70 -1.64
CA THR A 43 -5.31 -5.53 -2.26
C THR A 43 -5.69 -4.55 -1.17
N LEU A 44 -5.07 -3.37 -1.17
CA LEU A 44 -5.47 -2.27 -0.32
C LEU A 44 -6.47 -1.42 -1.07
N VAL A 45 -7.51 -0.99 -0.37
CA VAL A 45 -8.52 -0.07 -0.89
C VAL A 45 -8.74 1.01 0.15
N TRP A 46 -8.87 2.25 -0.30
CA TRP A 46 -9.17 3.39 0.58
C TRP A 46 -10.12 4.34 -0.12
N ASP A 47 -10.65 5.30 0.63
CA ASP A 47 -11.58 6.26 0.08
C ASP A 47 -10.84 7.27 -0.82
N ARG A 48 -11.47 7.62 -1.93
CA ARG A 48 -10.94 8.65 -2.82
C ARG A 48 -11.00 10.00 -2.11
N ASN A 49 -9.92 10.75 -2.18
CA ASN A 49 -9.91 12.12 -1.68
C ASN A 49 -10.87 12.99 -2.51
N PRO A 50 -11.63 13.88 -1.84
CA PRO A 50 -12.63 14.70 -2.53
C PRO A 50 -12.02 15.87 -3.32
N GLU A 51 -10.77 16.21 -3.10
CA GLU A 51 -10.13 17.33 -3.78
C GLU A 51 -10.02 17.05 -5.29
N PRO A 52 -10.39 18.02 -6.15
CA PRO A 52 -10.44 17.78 -7.59
C PRO A 52 -9.05 17.71 -8.26
N ASP A 53 -8.03 18.19 -7.58
CA ASP A 53 -6.66 18.25 -8.09
C ASP A 53 -5.79 17.05 -7.66
N ILE A 54 -6.38 16.00 -7.13
CA ILE A 54 -5.65 14.77 -6.75
C ILE A 54 -5.14 14.10 -8.03
N ALA A 55 -3.83 13.92 -8.10
CA ALA A 55 -3.18 13.25 -9.22
C ALA A 55 -2.99 11.76 -8.97
N GLY A 56 -2.88 11.34 -7.72
CA GLY A 56 -2.71 9.94 -7.36
C GLY A 56 -2.42 9.74 -5.89
N TYR A 57 -1.94 8.55 -5.58
CA TYR A 57 -1.66 8.12 -4.21
C TYR A 57 -0.31 7.40 -4.15
N LYS A 58 0.32 7.49 -3.00
CA LYS A 58 1.55 6.77 -2.71
C LYS A 58 1.30 5.83 -1.55
N VAL A 59 1.61 4.55 -1.75
CA VAL A 59 1.49 3.52 -0.73
C VAL A 59 2.88 3.25 -0.17
N TYR A 60 3.05 3.53 1.10
CA TYR A 60 4.28 3.26 1.84
C TYR A 60 4.11 1.98 2.62
N TYR A 61 5.08 1.09 2.56
CA TYR A 61 4.97 -0.16 3.28
C TYR A 61 6.34 -0.71 3.69
N GLY A 62 6.33 -1.56 4.71
CA GLY A 62 7.53 -2.16 5.24
C GLY A 62 7.23 -3.15 6.36
N ARG A 63 8.28 -3.72 6.90
CA ARG A 63 8.19 -4.77 7.94
C ARG A 63 8.23 -4.22 9.36
N VAL A 64 8.46 -2.94 9.53
CA VAL A 64 8.51 -2.28 10.84
C VAL A 64 7.50 -1.15 10.85
N SER A 65 6.67 -1.11 11.90
CA SER A 65 5.67 -0.06 12.07
C SER A 65 6.34 1.33 12.03
N GLY A 66 5.79 2.20 11.19
CA GLY A 66 6.30 3.57 11.06
C GLY A 66 7.58 3.71 10.24
N ASP A 67 8.20 2.60 9.84
CA ASP A 67 9.43 2.61 9.05
C ASP A 67 9.18 1.91 7.71
N TYR A 68 8.80 2.70 6.71
CA TYR A 68 8.42 2.19 5.41
C TYR A 68 9.59 2.23 4.45
N THR A 69 10.07 1.07 4.08
CA THR A 69 11.22 0.92 3.19
C THR A 69 10.83 0.82 1.72
N GLN A 70 9.54 0.66 1.44
CA GLN A 70 9.01 0.47 0.09
C GLN A 70 7.97 1.52 -0.23
N LEU A 71 7.82 1.82 -1.50
CA LEU A 71 6.86 2.82 -2.00
C LEU A 71 6.34 2.37 -3.36
N VAL A 72 5.03 2.43 -3.53
CA VAL A 72 4.40 2.29 -4.84
C VAL A 72 3.46 3.45 -5.08
N THR A 73 3.45 3.96 -6.32
CA THR A 73 2.58 5.07 -6.72
C THR A 73 1.47 4.52 -7.61
N VAL A 74 0.23 4.90 -7.29
CA VAL A 74 -0.96 4.46 -8.02
C VAL A 74 -1.85 5.64 -8.35
N ALA A 75 -2.60 5.54 -9.45
CA ALA A 75 -3.51 6.60 -9.87
C ALA A 75 -4.86 6.54 -9.16
N ASN A 76 -5.30 5.34 -8.79
CA ASN A 76 -6.61 5.10 -8.18
C ASN A 76 -6.45 4.71 -6.72
N PRO A 77 -7.50 4.84 -5.89
CA PRO A 77 -7.40 4.54 -4.46
C PRO A 77 -7.41 3.04 -4.16
N ARG A 78 -6.54 2.33 -4.83
CA ARG A 78 -6.33 0.90 -4.62
C ARG A 78 -4.92 0.51 -5.05
N ALA A 79 -4.36 -0.47 -4.37
CA ALA A 79 -3.06 -1.00 -4.73
C ALA A 79 -3.02 -2.50 -4.47
N ARG A 80 -2.36 -3.22 -5.37
CA ARG A 80 -2.12 -4.65 -5.21
C ARG A 80 -0.64 -4.87 -4.95
N ILE A 81 -0.33 -5.51 -3.84
CA ILE A 81 1.04 -5.71 -3.38
C ILE A 81 1.26 -7.18 -3.10
N GLY A 82 2.32 -7.74 -3.69
CA GLY A 82 2.73 -9.11 -3.41
C GLY A 82 3.64 -9.16 -2.18
N VAL A 83 3.36 -10.07 -1.25
CA VAL A 83 4.18 -10.26 -0.06
C VAL A 83 4.55 -11.73 0.07
N THR A 84 5.75 -12.00 0.59
CA THR A 84 6.22 -13.34 0.88
C THR A 84 6.39 -13.52 2.38
N GLY A 85 6.32 -14.76 2.83
CA GLY A 85 6.53 -15.10 4.23
C GLY A 85 5.32 -14.78 5.11
N SER A 86 5.50 -15.00 6.42
CA SER A 86 4.44 -14.87 7.41
C SER A 86 4.60 -13.66 8.34
N LYS A 87 5.63 -12.85 8.13
CA LYS A 87 5.89 -11.67 8.95
C LYS A 87 4.90 -10.56 8.61
N THR A 88 4.51 -9.82 9.64
CA THR A 88 3.63 -8.67 9.48
C THR A 88 4.23 -7.63 8.55
N ILE A 89 3.38 -7.07 7.70
CA ILE A 89 3.73 -5.92 6.87
C ILE A 89 2.79 -4.77 7.18
N TYR A 90 3.33 -3.56 7.19
CA TYR A 90 2.62 -2.33 7.57
C TYR A 90 2.49 -1.42 6.36
N PHE A 91 1.34 -0.76 6.26
CA PHE A 91 1.01 0.13 5.14
C PHE A 91 0.46 1.45 5.62
N ALA A 92 0.80 2.51 4.91
CA ALA A 92 0.17 3.82 5.04
C ALA A 92 0.12 4.48 3.67
N VAL A 93 -0.81 5.38 3.46
CA VAL A 93 -1.05 5.99 2.15
C VAL A 93 -1.03 7.51 2.27
N THR A 94 -0.52 8.17 1.23
CA THR A 94 -0.69 9.61 1.04
C THR A 94 -1.40 9.85 -0.28
N ALA A 95 -2.04 11.01 -0.40
CA ALA A 95 -2.49 11.53 -1.68
C ALA A 95 -1.52 12.61 -2.15
N TYR A 96 -1.36 12.79 -3.44
CA TYR A 96 -0.61 13.92 -3.97
C TYR A 96 -1.41 14.61 -5.09
N ASN A 97 -1.21 15.91 -5.21
CA ASN A 97 -1.93 16.71 -6.20
C ASN A 97 -1.09 16.92 -7.47
N THR A 98 -1.67 17.64 -8.42
CA THR A 98 -1.02 17.94 -9.71
C THR A 98 0.22 18.82 -9.57
N ASP A 99 0.39 19.53 -8.45
CA ASP A 99 1.59 20.29 -8.14
C ASP A 99 2.65 19.46 -7.41
N GLY A 100 2.37 18.18 -7.16
CA GLY A 100 3.30 17.29 -6.45
C GLY A 100 3.26 17.43 -4.94
N VAL A 101 2.29 18.16 -4.39
CA VAL A 101 2.15 18.30 -2.93
C VAL A 101 1.50 17.04 -2.36
N GLU A 102 2.15 16.46 -1.38
CA GLU A 102 1.75 15.20 -0.75
C GLU A 102 1.05 15.47 0.59
N SER A 103 0.00 14.74 0.87
CA SER A 103 -0.72 14.79 2.15
C SER A 103 0.09 14.17 3.28
N ASP A 104 -0.38 14.33 4.51
CA ASP A 104 0.11 13.54 5.62
C ASP A 104 -0.20 12.05 5.39
N LEU A 105 0.55 11.19 6.05
CA LEU A 105 0.29 9.75 6.03
C LEU A 105 -1.08 9.44 6.64
N SER A 106 -1.80 8.50 6.04
CA SER A 106 -2.99 7.92 6.62
C SER A 106 -2.68 7.15 7.90
N GLU A 107 -3.72 6.68 8.58
CA GLU A 107 -3.55 5.70 9.63
C GLU A 107 -2.85 4.46 9.06
N GLU A 108 -1.98 3.86 9.86
CA GLU A 108 -1.29 2.65 9.50
C GLU A 108 -2.22 1.45 9.60
N VAL A 109 -2.16 0.57 8.62
CA VAL A 109 -2.80 -0.74 8.67
C VAL A 109 -1.73 -1.82 8.51
N HIS A 110 -2.02 -3.03 8.92
CA HIS A 110 -1.07 -4.12 8.83
C HIS A 110 -1.72 -5.43 8.42
N TRP A 111 -0.88 -6.35 7.93
CA TRP A 111 -1.28 -7.70 7.57
C TRP A 111 -0.12 -8.67 7.87
N PRO A 112 -0.34 -9.85 8.33
CA PRO A 112 -1.49 -10.31 9.09
C PRO A 112 -1.62 -9.63 10.39
#